data_2d2d8fb0525ad758a7c791409b8175b9
#
_entry.id   2d2d8fb0525ad758a7c791409b8175b9
#
_cell.length_a   1.000
_cell.length_b   1.000
_cell.length_c   1.000
_cell.angle_alpha   90.00
_cell.angle_beta   90.00
_cell.angle_gamma   90.00
#
_symmetry.space_group_name_H-M   'P 1'
#
loop_
_entity.id
_entity.type
_entity.pdbx_description
1 polymer ?
#
loop_
_entity_poly.entity_id
_entity_poly.type
_entity_poly.pdbx_seq_one_letter_code
_entity_poly.pdbx_strand_id
1 'polypeptide(L)'
;GTDMEVLGQTLDDAAGEAFDKSGKILGLPYPAGPLIDRMAREGKPIYPFPIPQVDGLDFSFSGIKTAILYFIRDEVKKDPAFIETHLHDICASIQHVIVEILVRKVSLAAQLYNISHIGIAGGVAANSGLRTRLTETGKELGWNLYFPAMQYCTDNAGMIAMAGYFQFIDGHFSPLDT
;
A
#
# COMPACT_ATOMS: atom_id res chain seq x y z
N GLY A 1 20.86 -12.42 -6.28
CA GLY A 1 20.96 -13.17 -5.05
C GLY A 1 19.61 -13.46 -4.45
N THR A 2 19.52 -14.61 -3.82
CA THR A 2 18.30 -15.07 -3.14
C THR A 2 18.32 -14.74 -1.63
N ASP A 3 19.39 -14.15 -1.13
CA ASP A 3 19.50 -13.71 0.26
C ASP A 3 18.67 -12.44 0.48
N MET A 4 17.64 -12.57 1.30
CA MET A 4 16.75 -11.49 1.68
C MET A 4 16.58 -11.45 3.19
N GLU A 5 16.59 -10.25 3.75
CA GLU A 5 16.31 -9.98 5.15
C GLU A 5 14.99 -9.22 5.27
N VAL A 6 14.09 -9.69 6.14
CA VAL A 6 12.84 -8.98 6.44
C VAL A 6 13.14 -7.91 7.47
N LEU A 7 13.11 -6.65 7.07
CA LEU A 7 13.39 -5.50 7.94
C LEU A 7 12.16 -5.01 8.71
N GLY A 8 10.97 -5.27 8.19
CA GLY A 8 9.70 -4.90 8.81
C GLY A 8 8.54 -5.61 8.14
N GLN A 9 7.46 -5.76 8.88
CA GLN A 9 6.25 -6.44 8.43
C GLN A 9 5.01 -5.74 8.96
N THR A 10 3.84 -6.09 8.44
CA THR A 10 2.60 -5.64 9.06
C THR A 10 2.30 -6.43 10.32
N LEU A 11 1.86 -5.73 11.36
CA LEU A 11 1.44 -6.33 12.64
C LEU A 11 -0.03 -6.80 12.60
N ASP A 12 -0.77 -6.40 11.57
CA ASP A 12 -2.20 -6.66 11.43
C ASP A 12 -2.59 -6.81 9.95
N ASP A 13 -3.45 -5.94 9.43
CA ASP A 13 -3.92 -6.00 8.05
C ASP A 13 -2.80 -5.69 7.04
N ALA A 14 -2.85 -6.29 5.86
CA ALA A 14 -2.02 -5.85 4.73
C ALA A 14 -2.54 -4.51 4.17
N ALA A 15 -1.67 -3.73 3.51
CA ALA A 15 -2.06 -2.44 2.93
C ALA A 15 -3.22 -2.56 1.92
N GLY A 16 -3.25 -3.62 1.09
CA GLY A 16 -4.36 -3.91 0.17
C GLY A 16 -5.66 -4.20 0.92
N GLU A 17 -5.57 -4.97 1.99
CA GLU A 17 -6.72 -5.28 2.87
C GLU A 17 -7.25 -4.03 3.57
N ALA A 18 -6.38 -3.09 3.95
CA ALA A 18 -6.79 -1.81 4.50
C ALA A 18 -7.62 -0.98 3.50
N PHE A 19 -7.25 -0.97 2.21
CA PHE A 19 -8.06 -0.38 1.15
C PHE A 19 -9.43 -1.07 1.04
N ASP A 20 -9.46 -2.39 0.98
CA ASP A 20 -10.70 -3.15 0.80
C ASP A 20 -11.65 -3.00 2.00
N LYS A 21 -11.14 -3.04 3.23
CA LYS A 21 -11.92 -2.81 4.45
C LYS A 21 -12.48 -1.39 4.50
N SER A 22 -11.69 -0.39 4.07
CA SER A 22 -12.14 1.00 3.98
C SER A 22 -13.23 1.18 2.93
N GLY A 23 -13.05 0.58 1.74
CA GLY A 23 -14.04 0.62 0.67
C GLY A 23 -15.35 -0.05 1.08
N LYS A 24 -15.29 -1.15 1.84
CA LYS A 24 -16.49 -1.81 2.39
C LYS A 24 -17.31 -0.88 3.30
N ILE A 25 -16.66 -0.04 4.11
CA ILE A 25 -17.34 0.96 4.96
C ILE A 25 -18.08 1.99 4.08
N LEU A 26 -17.53 2.34 2.93
CA LEU A 26 -18.11 3.27 1.96
C LEU A 26 -19.17 2.62 1.03
N GLY A 27 -19.43 1.32 1.16
CA GLY A 27 -20.34 0.60 0.27
C GLY A 27 -19.77 0.28 -1.11
N LEU A 28 -18.44 0.40 -1.30
CA LEU A 28 -17.79 0.08 -2.57
C LEU A 28 -17.70 -1.43 -2.80
N PRO A 29 -17.81 -1.90 -4.05
CA PRO A 29 -17.63 -3.32 -4.37
C PRO A 29 -16.17 -3.77 -4.20
N TYR A 30 -16.00 -5.07 -4.02
CA TYR A 30 -14.68 -5.71 -3.95
C TYR A 30 -14.17 -6.07 -5.36
N PRO A 31 -12.86 -5.90 -5.65
CA PRO A 31 -11.84 -5.26 -4.82
C PRO A 31 -11.96 -3.73 -4.80
N ALA A 32 -11.87 -3.12 -3.61
CA ALA A 32 -12.09 -1.68 -3.46
C ALA A 32 -10.84 -0.84 -3.73
N GLY A 33 -9.64 -1.40 -3.60
CA GLY A 33 -8.38 -0.67 -3.81
C GLY A 33 -8.31 0.10 -5.12
N PRO A 34 -8.55 -0.52 -6.29
CA PRO A 34 -8.57 0.16 -7.59
C PRO A 34 -9.66 1.23 -7.72
N LEU A 35 -10.79 1.05 -7.04
CA LEU A 35 -11.89 2.02 -7.04
C LEU A 35 -11.53 3.25 -6.23
N ILE A 36 -10.97 3.05 -5.03
CA ILE A 36 -10.47 4.13 -4.18
C ILE A 36 -9.39 4.92 -4.93
N ASP A 37 -8.42 4.25 -5.56
CA ASP A 37 -7.37 4.91 -6.35
C ASP A 37 -7.94 5.78 -7.47
N ARG A 38 -8.95 5.28 -8.20
CA ARG A 38 -9.60 6.04 -9.27
C ARG A 38 -10.34 7.27 -8.74
N MET A 39 -11.15 7.11 -7.68
CA MET A 39 -11.92 8.20 -7.09
C MET A 39 -11.03 9.24 -6.41
N ALA A 40 -9.95 8.80 -5.78
CA ALA A 40 -8.99 9.68 -5.12
C ALA A 40 -8.32 10.68 -6.05
N ARG A 41 -8.21 10.37 -7.35
CA ARG A 41 -7.64 11.30 -8.36
C ARG A 41 -8.50 12.54 -8.58
N GLU A 42 -9.79 12.45 -8.31
CA GLU A 42 -10.76 13.54 -8.49
C GLU A 42 -11.08 14.24 -7.16
N GLY A 43 -10.58 13.71 -6.03
CA GLY A 43 -10.79 14.23 -4.69
C GLY A 43 -9.56 14.93 -4.10
N LYS A 44 -9.76 15.51 -2.93
CA LYS A 44 -8.69 16.13 -2.13
C LYS A 44 -8.61 15.45 -0.76
N PRO A 45 -7.43 15.21 -0.20
CA PRO A 45 -7.24 14.56 1.10
C PRO A 45 -7.50 15.56 2.25
N ILE A 46 -8.76 15.96 2.44
CA ILE A 46 -9.16 16.97 3.41
C ILE A 46 -9.54 16.40 4.78
N TYR A 47 -9.77 15.08 4.88
CA TYR A 47 -10.13 14.43 6.14
C TYR A 47 -8.88 13.85 6.82
N PRO A 48 -8.52 14.31 8.04
CA PRO A 48 -7.29 13.90 8.72
C PRO A 48 -7.47 12.57 9.44
N PHE A 49 -7.25 11.46 8.73
CA PHE A 49 -7.17 10.15 9.37
C PHE A 49 -5.84 9.98 10.09
N PRO A 50 -5.83 9.33 11.28
CA PRO A 50 -4.63 9.17 12.07
C PRO A 50 -3.64 8.20 11.40
N ILE A 51 -2.35 8.51 11.50
CA ILE A 51 -1.27 7.60 11.15
C ILE A 51 -0.86 6.86 12.41
N PRO A 52 -1.01 5.51 12.47
CA PRO A 52 -0.59 4.72 13.61
C PRO A 52 0.90 4.91 13.89
N GLN A 53 1.24 5.08 15.16
CA GLN A 53 2.63 5.10 15.59
C GLN A 53 3.03 3.66 15.94
N VAL A 54 3.92 3.10 15.13
CA VAL A 54 4.51 1.77 15.31
C VAL A 54 6.02 1.94 15.32
N ASP A 55 6.68 1.36 16.31
CA ASP A 55 8.11 1.44 16.44
C ASP A 55 8.84 0.70 15.31
N GLY A 56 10.08 1.10 15.04
CA GLY A 56 10.90 0.48 14.03
C GLY A 56 10.30 0.55 12.61
N LEU A 57 10.47 -0.53 11.84
CA LEU A 57 10.07 -0.61 10.43
C LEU A 57 8.76 -1.36 10.22
N ASP A 58 8.12 -1.85 11.26
CA ASP A 58 6.83 -2.53 11.17
C ASP A 58 5.69 -1.57 10.81
N PHE A 59 4.62 -2.11 10.26
CA PHE A 59 3.41 -1.40 9.84
C PHE A 59 2.22 -1.78 10.71
N SER A 60 1.21 -0.91 10.79
CA SER A 60 -0.12 -1.23 11.28
C SER A 60 -1.16 -0.45 10.47
N PHE A 61 -2.22 -1.11 10.07
CA PHE A 61 -3.32 -0.52 9.28
C PHE A 61 -4.69 -0.69 9.96
N SER A 62 -4.84 -1.56 10.96
CA SER A 62 -6.14 -1.87 11.59
C SER A 62 -6.78 -0.65 12.26
N GLY A 63 -5.98 0.24 12.84
CA GLY A 63 -6.46 1.48 13.45
C GLY A 63 -7.14 2.44 12.47
N ILE A 64 -6.73 2.43 11.20
CA ILE A 64 -7.30 3.28 10.14
C ILE A 64 -8.76 2.90 9.89
N LYS A 65 -9.06 1.60 9.77
CA LYS A 65 -10.43 1.10 9.59
C LYS A 65 -11.37 1.63 10.67
N THR A 66 -10.94 1.58 11.92
CA THR A 66 -11.74 2.03 13.07
C THR A 66 -11.96 3.54 13.02
N ALA A 67 -10.93 4.31 12.70
CA ALA A 67 -11.02 5.77 12.55
C ALA A 67 -11.98 6.17 11.42
N ILE A 68 -11.88 5.52 10.26
CA ILE A 68 -12.78 5.75 9.12
C ILE A 68 -14.23 5.41 9.52
N LEU A 69 -14.44 4.24 10.15
CA LEU A 69 -15.76 3.80 10.54
C LEU A 69 -16.45 4.81 11.48
N TYR A 70 -15.75 5.30 12.50
CA TYR A 70 -16.31 6.27 13.42
C TYR A 70 -16.55 7.62 12.74
N PHE A 71 -15.61 8.09 11.95
CA PHE A 71 -15.76 9.32 11.17
C PHE A 71 -17.01 9.26 10.27
N ILE A 72 -17.11 8.23 9.43
CA ILE A 72 -18.26 8.08 8.51
C ILE A 72 -19.57 7.96 9.28
N ARG A 73 -19.62 7.16 10.35
CA ARG A 73 -20.82 7.03 11.19
C ARG A 73 -21.28 8.37 11.76
N ASP A 74 -20.34 9.19 12.22
CA ASP A 74 -20.68 10.44 12.87
C ASP A 74 -21.07 11.53 11.86
N GLU A 75 -20.48 11.54 10.66
CA GLU A 75 -20.87 12.44 9.58
C GLU A 75 -22.21 12.04 8.93
N VAL A 76 -22.48 10.77 8.71
CA VAL A 76 -23.76 10.27 8.16
C VAL A 76 -24.92 10.54 9.11
N LYS A 77 -24.71 10.63 10.42
CA LYS A 77 -25.75 11.06 11.37
C LYS A 77 -26.16 12.53 11.19
N LYS A 78 -25.23 13.38 10.74
CA LYS A 78 -25.48 14.81 10.48
C LYS A 78 -26.06 15.01 9.08
N ASP A 79 -25.55 14.30 8.11
CA ASP A 79 -25.98 14.33 6.71
C ASP A 79 -26.01 12.90 6.12
N PRO A 80 -27.21 12.30 5.94
CA PRO A 80 -27.33 10.97 5.35
C PRO A 80 -26.73 10.84 3.95
N ALA A 81 -26.59 11.93 3.18
CA ALA A 81 -25.99 11.94 1.86
C ALA A 81 -24.47 12.15 1.87
N PHE A 82 -23.85 12.26 3.05
CA PHE A 82 -22.44 12.63 3.22
C PHE A 82 -21.48 11.77 2.39
N ILE A 83 -21.65 10.45 2.42
CA ILE A 83 -20.76 9.55 1.65
C ILE A 83 -20.88 9.84 0.17
N GLU A 84 -22.08 9.95 -0.37
CA GLU A 84 -22.33 10.19 -1.79
C GLU A 84 -21.75 11.53 -2.24
N THR A 85 -21.96 12.57 -1.44
CA THR A 85 -21.53 13.94 -1.75
C THR A 85 -20.01 14.12 -1.65
N HIS A 86 -19.34 13.39 -0.75
CA HIS A 86 -17.92 13.56 -0.43
C HIS A 86 -17.06 12.36 -0.79
N LEU A 87 -17.56 11.41 -1.58
CA LEU A 87 -16.92 10.12 -1.83
C LEU A 87 -15.50 10.26 -2.36
N HIS A 88 -15.23 11.17 -3.30
CA HIS A 88 -13.92 11.40 -3.88
C HIS A 88 -12.92 11.92 -2.85
N ASP A 89 -13.33 12.86 -2.00
CA ASP A 89 -12.47 13.43 -0.96
C ASP A 89 -12.19 12.42 0.17
N ILE A 90 -13.18 11.59 0.51
CA ILE A 90 -13.02 10.50 1.46
C ILE A 90 -12.02 9.47 0.91
N CYS A 91 -12.16 9.06 -0.36
CA CYS A 91 -11.24 8.14 -1.01
C CYS A 91 -9.82 8.72 -1.10
N ALA A 92 -9.68 10.01 -1.44
CA ALA A 92 -8.38 10.70 -1.46
C ALA A 92 -7.72 10.71 -0.07
N SER A 93 -8.50 10.94 0.98
CA SER A 93 -8.02 10.96 2.37
C SER A 93 -7.59 9.58 2.86
N ILE A 94 -8.36 8.54 2.52
CA ILE A 94 -8.01 7.13 2.81
C ILE A 94 -6.71 6.75 2.09
N GLN A 95 -6.62 7.03 0.79
CA GLN A 95 -5.42 6.75 0.02
C GLN A 95 -4.21 7.49 0.60
N HIS A 96 -4.37 8.76 0.92
CA HIS A 96 -3.30 9.58 1.48
C HIS A 96 -2.72 8.97 2.76
N VAL A 97 -3.55 8.58 3.73
CA VAL A 97 -3.05 8.03 5.00
C VAL A 97 -2.33 6.69 4.81
N ILE A 98 -2.87 5.78 3.98
CA ILE A 98 -2.24 4.48 3.72
C ILE A 98 -0.90 4.67 3.00
N VAL A 99 -0.85 5.54 1.99
CA VAL A 99 0.37 5.87 1.26
C VAL A 99 1.42 6.50 2.16
N GLU A 100 1.04 7.45 3.02
CA GLU A 100 1.99 8.10 3.95
C GLU A 100 2.59 7.12 4.95
N ILE A 101 1.84 6.12 5.43
CA ILE A 101 2.40 5.07 6.29
C ILE A 101 3.50 4.31 5.56
N LEU A 102 3.23 3.87 4.32
CA LEU A 102 4.19 3.12 3.52
C LEU A 102 5.44 3.95 3.21
N VAL A 103 5.25 5.17 2.72
CA VAL A 103 6.37 6.05 2.33
C VAL A 103 7.26 6.41 3.52
N ARG A 104 6.68 6.71 4.68
CA ARG A 104 7.46 6.98 5.90
C ARG A 104 8.34 5.80 6.32
N LYS A 105 7.83 4.58 6.27
CA LYS A 105 8.59 3.38 6.64
C LYS A 105 9.68 3.05 5.61
N VAL A 106 9.40 3.20 4.32
CA VAL A 106 10.40 3.06 3.27
C VAL A 106 11.51 4.11 3.45
N SER A 107 11.15 5.37 3.74
CA SER A 107 12.11 6.44 3.97
C SER A 107 13.00 6.17 5.19
N LEU A 108 12.40 5.71 6.29
CA LEU A 108 13.13 5.33 7.48
C LEU A 108 14.10 4.16 7.22
N ALA A 109 13.64 3.13 6.52
CA ALA A 109 14.49 1.99 6.15
C ALA A 109 15.66 2.43 5.26
N ALA A 110 15.38 3.22 4.21
CA ALA A 110 16.40 3.73 3.31
C ALA A 110 17.48 4.54 4.06
N GLN A 111 17.06 5.36 5.02
CA GLN A 111 17.97 6.14 5.85
C GLN A 111 18.80 5.26 6.80
N LEU A 112 18.17 4.32 7.52
CA LEU A 112 18.85 3.46 8.50
C LEU A 112 19.90 2.55 7.85
N TYR A 113 19.61 2.06 6.65
CA TYR A 113 20.49 1.11 5.92
C TYR A 113 21.32 1.79 4.83
N ASN A 114 21.22 3.11 4.69
CA ASN A 114 21.92 3.89 3.64
C ASN A 114 21.69 3.32 2.23
N ILE A 115 20.42 3.02 1.90
CA ILE A 115 20.01 2.42 0.64
C ILE A 115 19.32 3.47 -0.23
N SER A 116 19.71 3.53 -1.52
CA SER A 116 19.10 4.42 -2.52
C SER A 116 18.38 3.68 -3.65
N HIS A 117 18.44 2.35 -3.70
CA HIS A 117 17.76 1.54 -4.70
C HIS A 117 16.51 0.90 -4.07
N ILE A 118 15.32 1.36 -4.48
CA ILE A 118 14.04 0.97 -3.89
C ILE A 118 13.17 0.28 -4.94
N GLY A 119 12.87 -0.99 -4.72
CA GLY A 119 11.93 -1.77 -5.54
C GLY A 119 10.56 -1.86 -4.87
N ILE A 120 9.49 -1.69 -5.63
CA ILE A 120 8.12 -1.80 -5.14
C ILE A 120 7.44 -2.98 -5.85
N ALA A 121 6.83 -3.88 -5.09
CA ALA A 121 6.15 -5.05 -5.62
C ALA A 121 4.81 -5.30 -4.91
N GLY A 122 4.01 -6.25 -5.43
CA GLY A 122 2.69 -6.60 -4.91
C GLY A 122 1.56 -5.75 -5.46
N GLY A 123 0.31 -6.11 -5.16
CA GLY A 123 -0.90 -5.48 -5.73
C GLY A 123 -0.99 -3.98 -5.50
N VAL A 124 -0.59 -3.49 -4.32
CA VAL A 124 -0.61 -2.05 -3.99
C VAL A 124 0.44 -1.25 -4.78
N ALA A 125 1.45 -1.92 -5.39
CA ALA A 125 2.37 -1.27 -6.32
C ALA A 125 1.69 -0.70 -7.58
N ALA A 126 0.45 -1.11 -7.86
CA ALA A 126 -0.38 -0.55 -8.94
C ALA A 126 -1.02 0.80 -8.55
N ASN A 127 -1.11 1.12 -7.25
CA ASN A 127 -1.77 2.34 -6.77
C ASN A 127 -1.06 3.60 -7.25
N SER A 128 -1.81 4.49 -7.92
CA SER A 128 -1.23 5.69 -8.55
C SER A 128 -0.74 6.72 -7.53
N GLY A 129 -1.45 6.87 -6.41
CA GLY A 129 -1.05 7.77 -5.32
C GLY A 129 0.27 7.34 -4.69
N LEU A 130 0.45 6.02 -4.45
CA LEU A 130 1.71 5.48 -3.94
C LEU A 130 2.87 5.73 -4.91
N ARG A 131 2.69 5.45 -6.20
CA ARG A 131 3.71 5.69 -7.24
C ARG A 131 4.11 7.16 -7.31
N THR A 132 3.13 8.05 -7.31
CA THR A 132 3.38 9.51 -7.34
C THR A 132 4.17 9.94 -6.11
N ARG A 133 3.70 9.59 -4.92
CA ARG A 133 4.32 10.01 -3.66
C ARG A 133 5.74 9.46 -3.47
N LEU A 134 5.97 8.19 -3.84
CA LEU A 134 7.32 7.61 -3.85
C LEU A 134 8.23 8.30 -4.88
N THR A 135 7.69 8.64 -6.06
CA THR A 135 8.48 9.35 -7.09
C THR A 135 8.91 10.74 -6.62
N GLU A 136 8.03 11.48 -5.95
CA GLU A 136 8.34 12.78 -5.36
C GLU A 136 9.42 12.64 -4.28
N THR A 137 9.18 11.76 -3.30
CA THR A 137 10.15 11.47 -2.22
C THR A 137 11.48 10.98 -2.77
N GLY A 138 11.46 10.12 -3.80
CA GLY A 138 12.66 9.61 -4.43
C GLY A 138 13.49 10.69 -5.12
N LYS A 139 12.85 11.68 -5.74
CA LYS A 139 13.55 12.85 -6.29
C LYS A 139 14.20 13.70 -5.21
N GLU A 140 13.50 13.90 -4.08
CA GLU A 140 14.01 14.67 -2.95
C GLU A 140 15.20 13.98 -2.26
N LEU A 141 15.14 12.64 -2.12
CA LEU A 141 16.12 11.84 -1.38
C LEU A 141 17.17 11.16 -2.27
N GLY A 142 17.11 11.35 -3.59
CA GLY A 142 18.07 10.78 -4.53
C GLY A 142 17.91 9.26 -4.74
N TRP A 143 16.69 8.72 -4.68
CA TRP A 143 16.45 7.29 -4.88
C TRP A 143 16.35 6.89 -6.34
N ASN A 144 16.78 5.68 -6.63
CA ASN A 144 16.49 4.95 -7.84
C ASN A 144 15.29 4.04 -7.60
N LEU A 145 14.14 4.36 -8.18
CA LEU A 145 12.88 3.66 -7.97
C LEU A 145 12.59 2.66 -9.08
N TYR A 146 12.17 1.47 -8.72
CA TYR A 146 11.83 0.38 -9.64
C TYR A 146 10.40 -0.07 -9.39
N PHE A 147 9.51 0.22 -10.35
CA PHE A 147 8.12 -0.22 -10.33
C PHE A 147 7.91 -1.30 -11.40
N PRO A 148 7.19 -2.38 -11.09
CA PRO A 148 6.81 -3.34 -12.11
C PRO A 148 5.83 -2.71 -13.11
N ALA A 149 5.80 -3.24 -14.34
CA ALA A 149 4.69 -2.96 -15.24
C ALA A 149 3.38 -3.41 -14.61
N MET A 150 2.26 -2.72 -14.91
CA MET A 150 0.97 -2.93 -14.24
C MET A 150 0.50 -4.39 -14.24
N GLN A 151 0.74 -5.10 -15.34
CA GLN A 151 0.40 -6.53 -15.49
C GLN A 151 1.17 -7.47 -14.56
N TYR A 152 2.25 -7.00 -13.93
CA TYR A 152 3.10 -7.76 -13.01
C TYR A 152 2.96 -7.31 -11.55
N CYS A 153 2.04 -6.41 -11.23
CA CYS A 153 1.80 -5.98 -9.86
C CYS A 153 1.05 -7.01 -9.03
N THR A 154 0.22 -7.86 -9.67
CA THR A 154 -0.49 -8.97 -9.01
C THR A 154 0.20 -10.30 -9.32
N ASP A 155 -0.22 -11.36 -8.63
CA ASP A 155 0.31 -12.70 -8.82
C ASP A 155 0.25 -13.13 -10.29
N ASN A 156 1.36 -13.62 -10.81
CA ASN A 156 1.47 -14.06 -12.18
C ASN A 156 2.53 -15.14 -12.34
N ALA A 157 2.36 -15.99 -13.37
CA ALA A 157 3.27 -17.10 -13.65
C ALA A 157 4.71 -16.64 -13.92
N GLY A 158 4.91 -15.44 -14.45
CA GLY A 158 6.26 -14.89 -14.72
C GLY A 158 7.08 -14.69 -13.45
N MET A 159 6.44 -14.29 -12.33
CA MET A 159 7.13 -14.18 -11.03
C MET A 159 7.65 -15.53 -10.54
N ILE A 160 6.83 -16.57 -10.63
CA ILE A 160 7.18 -17.92 -10.20
C ILE A 160 8.29 -18.49 -11.12
N ALA A 161 8.16 -18.31 -12.44
CA ALA A 161 9.17 -18.74 -13.40
C ALA A 161 10.51 -18.07 -13.15
N MET A 162 10.52 -16.74 -12.85
CA MET A 162 11.75 -16.01 -12.57
C MET A 162 12.39 -16.45 -11.24
N ALA A 163 11.58 -16.65 -10.19
CA ALA A 163 12.07 -17.16 -8.91
C ALA A 163 12.70 -18.56 -9.09
N GLY A 164 12.01 -19.46 -9.82
CA GLY A 164 12.52 -20.80 -10.14
C GLY A 164 13.80 -20.76 -10.97
N TYR A 165 13.91 -19.83 -11.91
CA TYR A 165 15.14 -19.65 -12.70
C TYR A 165 16.34 -19.29 -11.84
N PHE A 166 16.19 -18.35 -10.89
CA PHE A 166 17.28 -18.00 -9.98
C PHE A 166 17.65 -19.14 -9.04
N GLN A 167 16.66 -19.87 -8.51
CA GLN A 167 16.92 -21.06 -7.70
C GLN A 167 17.67 -22.14 -8.49
N PHE A 168 17.30 -22.33 -9.77
CA PHE A 168 17.98 -23.26 -10.66
C PHE A 168 19.45 -22.87 -10.87
N ILE A 169 19.76 -21.59 -11.13
CA ILE A 169 21.14 -21.11 -11.30
C ILE A 169 21.95 -21.30 -10.01
N ASP A 170 21.35 -21.04 -8.85
CA ASP A 170 21.97 -21.17 -7.53
C ASP A 170 22.09 -22.66 -7.07
N GLY A 171 21.60 -23.62 -7.89
CA GLY A 171 21.69 -25.05 -7.60
C GLY A 171 20.72 -25.53 -6.51
N HIS A 172 19.67 -24.76 -6.21
CA HIS A 172 18.66 -25.13 -5.23
C HIS A 172 17.57 -26.00 -5.88
N PHE A 173 17.58 -27.29 -5.56
CA PHE A 173 16.62 -28.28 -6.06
C PHE A 173 15.89 -28.94 -4.90
N SER A 174 14.58 -29.14 -5.03
CA SER A 174 13.81 -29.98 -4.14
C SER A 174 13.78 -31.42 -4.64
N PRO A 175 13.79 -32.43 -3.75
CA PRO A 175 13.54 -33.82 -4.10
C PRO A 175 12.17 -33.99 -4.76
N LEU A 176 11.99 -35.02 -5.59
CA LEU A 176 10.72 -35.29 -6.28
C LEU A 176 9.62 -35.89 -5.37
N ASP A 177 9.99 -36.25 -4.15
CA ASP A 177 9.14 -36.92 -3.15
C ASP A 177 8.69 -35.99 -1.99
N THR A 178 8.76 -34.66 -2.21
CA THR A 178 8.31 -33.63 -1.25
C THR A 178 6.93 -33.11 -1.59
#